data_68903c1276590d2e621648fad905c7c1
#
_entry.id   68903c1276590d2e621648fad905c7c1
#
_cell.length_a   1.000
_cell.length_b   1.000
_cell.length_c   1.000
_cell.angle_alpha   90.00
_cell.angle_beta   90.00
_cell.angle_gamma   90.00
#
_symmetry.space_group_name_H-M   'P 1'
#
loop_
_entity.id
_entity.type
_entity.pdbx_description
1 polymer ?
#
loop_
_entity_poly.entity_id
_entity_poly.type
_entity_poly.pdbx_seq_one_letter_code
_entity_poly.pdbx_strand_id
1 'polypeptide(L)'
;MKKKLIGVFLFMSLICGSVSAQGLPDRKETLKTLVKVNDYFMKKYADYRTPSYNGIIRPSNIWTRGVYYEGLMALHSIFPREDYYNYAYQWADYHKWGMRNGNITRNADDQCCGQVYIDLYNMSSDPEKIRKIKACIDMIVNTPQVNDWTWVDAIQMGMPIYAKLGKLTGEQKYNDKMWDMYSYSRNVHGKNGLFNPKDGLWWRDADFVPPYKEPNGEDCYWSRGNGWAYAALVRVLEEIPADELHRADYINDFLAMSKALKKCQRK
;
A
#
# COMPACT_ATOMS: atom_id res chain seq x y z
N MET A 1 -8.29 74.24 -33.18
CA MET A 1 -8.53 73.80 -31.79
C MET A 1 -8.34 72.27 -31.72
N LYS A 2 -7.19 71.79 -31.22
CA LYS A 2 -6.89 70.39 -31.10
C LYS A 2 -7.22 69.94 -29.68
N LYS A 3 -8.22 69.04 -29.51
CA LYS A 3 -8.51 68.41 -28.20
C LYS A 3 -7.56 67.27 -27.95
N LYS A 4 -6.76 67.33 -26.87
CA LYS A 4 -5.92 66.25 -26.36
C LYS A 4 -6.82 65.30 -25.55
N LEU A 5 -6.87 63.99 -25.97
CA LEU A 5 -7.41 62.94 -25.17
C LEU A 5 -6.31 62.48 -24.20
N ILE A 6 -6.57 62.62 -22.94
CA ILE A 6 -5.71 62.00 -21.85
C ILE A 6 -6.23 60.62 -21.60
N GLY A 7 -5.46 59.62 -22.02
CA GLY A 7 -5.73 58.22 -21.70
C GLY A 7 -5.28 57.92 -20.27
N VAL A 8 -6.22 57.55 -19.41
CA VAL A 8 -5.94 57.02 -18.06
C VAL A 8 -5.63 55.56 -18.21
N PHE A 9 -4.35 55.17 -18.05
CA PHE A 9 -3.94 53.77 -17.91
C PHE A 9 -4.18 53.31 -16.47
N LEU A 10 -5.21 52.47 -16.30
CA LEU A 10 -5.45 51.77 -15.03
C LEU A 10 -4.44 50.64 -14.92
N PHE A 11 -3.44 50.79 -14.04
CA PHE A 11 -2.52 49.73 -13.66
C PHE A 11 -3.26 48.77 -12.73
N MET A 12 -3.73 47.65 -13.28
CA MET A 12 -4.29 46.57 -12.52
C MET A 12 -3.12 45.72 -12.02
N SER A 13 -2.62 46.01 -10.81
CA SER A 13 -1.64 45.17 -10.12
C SER A 13 -2.28 43.83 -9.77
N LEU A 14 -1.98 42.80 -10.57
CA LEU A 14 -2.20 41.40 -10.19
C LEU A 14 -1.35 41.11 -8.97
N ILE A 15 -1.97 41.09 -7.80
CA ILE A 15 -1.40 40.45 -6.61
C ILE A 15 -1.46 38.95 -6.87
N CYS A 16 -0.42 38.38 -7.50
CA CYS A 16 -0.15 36.97 -7.46
C CYS A 16 0.19 36.60 -6.01
N GLY A 17 -0.83 36.26 -5.24
CA GLY A 17 -0.62 35.60 -3.96
C GLY A 17 0.18 34.34 -4.22
N SER A 18 1.44 34.35 -3.82
CA SER A 18 2.29 33.15 -3.78
C SER A 18 1.61 32.18 -2.82
N VAL A 19 0.81 31.25 -3.36
CA VAL A 19 0.44 30.05 -2.62
C VAL A 19 1.77 29.33 -2.39
N SER A 20 2.33 29.48 -1.19
CA SER A 20 3.49 28.72 -0.73
C SER A 20 3.05 27.27 -0.76
N ALA A 21 3.32 26.57 -1.86
CA ALA A 21 3.24 25.14 -1.90
C ALA A 21 4.21 24.67 -0.81
N GLN A 22 3.68 24.06 0.24
CA GLN A 22 4.49 23.45 1.26
C GLN A 22 5.39 22.46 0.53
N GLY A 23 6.69 22.78 0.41
CA GLY A 23 7.63 22.01 -0.40
C GLY A 23 7.67 20.56 0.07
N LEU A 24 7.95 19.64 -0.84
CA LEU A 24 8.22 18.26 -0.47
C LEU A 24 9.35 18.22 0.57
N PRO A 25 9.33 17.27 1.51
CA PRO A 25 10.42 17.08 2.45
C PRO A 25 11.76 16.93 1.72
N ASP A 26 12.83 17.45 2.29
CA ASP A 26 14.17 17.29 1.75
C ASP A 26 14.53 15.81 1.64
N ARG A 27 14.97 15.38 0.45
CA ARG A 27 15.27 13.97 0.18
C ARG A 27 16.39 13.41 1.05
N LYS A 28 17.42 14.20 1.33
CA LYS A 28 18.58 13.78 2.11
C LYS A 28 18.19 13.61 3.57
N GLU A 29 17.44 14.54 4.15
CA GLU A 29 16.95 14.44 5.52
C GLU A 29 15.91 13.32 5.67
N THR A 30 15.07 13.12 4.67
CA THR A 30 14.13 11.98 4.64
C THR A 30 14.89 10.65 4.64
N LEU A 31 15.89 10.49 3.77
CA LEU A 31 16.71 9.27 3.72
C LEU A 31 17.43 9.04 5.05
N LYS A 32 18.03 10.06 5.63
CA LYS A 32 18.69 9.98 6.95
C LYS A 32 17.72 9.49 8.05
N THR A 33 16.49 9.99 8.01
CA THR A 33 15.44 9.55 8.94
C THR A 33 15.08 8.09 8.72
N LEU A 34 14.87 7.66 7.47
CA LEU A 34 14.56 6.27 7.12
C LEU A 34 15.66 5.31 7.57
N VAL A 35 16.94 5.66 7.30
CA VAL A 35 18.08 4.86 7.74
C VAL A 35 18.11 4.76 9.28
N LYS A 36 17.94 5.86 9.99
CA LYS A 36 17.93 5.87 11.47
C LYS A 36 16.82 4.97 12.05
N VAL A 37 15.62 5.05 11.48
CA VAL A 37 14.48 4.24 11.93
C VAL A 37 14.74 2.75 11.65
N ASN A 38 15.26 2.43 10.47
CA ASN A 38 15.59 1.07 10.10
C ASN A 38 16.71 0.48 10.98
N ASP A 39 17.81 1.21 11.19
CA ASP A 39 18.92 0.77 12.02
C ASP A 39 18.48 0.52 13.48
N TYR A 40 17.58 1.35 14.01
CA TYR A 40 16.93 1.11 15.30
C TYR A 40 16.16 -0.21 15.31
N PHE A 41 15.34 -0.47 14.26
CA PHE A 41 14.57 -1.70 14.18
C PHE A 41 15.46 -2.94 14.11
N MET A 42 16.48 -2.93 13.22
CA MET A 42 17.43 -4.04 13.09
C MET A 42 18.19 -4.31 14.40
N LYS A 43 18.59 -3.25 15.11
CA LYS A 43 19.21 -3.39 16.44
C LYS A 43 18.25 -4.00 17.47
N LYS A 44 16.99 -3.54 17.48
CA LYS A 44 15.97 -4.00 18.44
C LYS A 44 15.58 -5.46 18.20
N TYR A 45 15.57 -5.89 16.95
CA TYR A 45 15.20 -7.23 16.53
C TYR A 45 16.36 -7.90 15.78
N ALA A 46 17.56 -7.85 16.38
CA ALA A 46 18.77 -8.41 15.78
C ALA A 46 18.61 -9.89 15.39
N ASP A 47 17.84 -10.65 16.15
CA ASP A 47 17.39 -11.99 15.75
C ASP A 47 16.08 -11.87 14.91
N TYR A 48 16.20 -12.05 13.60
CA TYR A 48 15.09 -12.04 12.66
C TYR A 48 14.02 -13.12 12.93
N ARG A 49 14.38 -14.16 13.70
CA ARG A 49 13.48 -15.27 14.10
C ARG A 49 12.52 -14.84 15.21
N THR A 50 12.80 -13.73 15.90
CA THR A 50 11.99 -13.24 17.02
C THR A 50 10.52 -13.20 16.63
N PRO A 51 9.62 -13.92 17.34
CA PRO A 51 8.21 -13.94 17.05
C PRO A 51 7.59 -12.55 17.14
N SER A 52 6.51 -12.35 16.40
CA SER A 52 5.65 -11.17 16.54
C SER A 52 4.71 -11.36 17.72
N TYR A 53 4.49 -10.28 18.50
CA TYR A 53 3.59 -10.30 19.66
C TYR A 53 2.63 -9.11 19.63
N ASN A 54 1.33 -9.41 19.73
CA ASN A 54 0.26 -8.42 19.93
C ASN A 54 -0.85 -9.05 20.79
N GLY A 55 -0.49 -9.51 22.00
CA GLY A 55 -1.36 -10.31 22.86
C GLY A 55 -1.28 -11.82 22.60
N ILE A 56 -0.88 -12.23 21.39
CA ILE A 56 -0.67 -13.62 20.99
C ILE A 56 0.70 -13.73 20.32
N ILE A 57 1.48 -14.77 20.65
CA ILE A 57 2.74 -15.08 19.98
C ILE A 57 2.43 -15.64 18.59
N ARG A 58 3.03 -15.05 17.56
CA ARG A 58 2.89 -15.48 16.17
C ARG A 58 4.24 -15.55 15.48
N PRO A 59 4.45 -16.45 14.49
CA PRO A 59 5.69 -16.46 13.74
C PRO A 59 5.91 -15.14 12.99
N SER A 60 7.18 -14.79 12.77
CA SER A 60 7.53 -13.46 12.24
C SER A 60 7.21 -13.26 10.76
N ASN A 61 6.70 -14.25 10.03
CA ASN A 61 6.22 -14.10 8.65
C ASN A 61 4.76 -13.64 8.54
N ILE A 62 4.15 -13.19 9.63
CA ILE A 62 2.85 -12.51 9.60
C ILE A 62 3.00 -11.04 9.17
N TRP A 63 1.90 -10.42 8.74
CA TRP A 63 1.86 -9.04 8.25
C TRP A 63 2.60 -8.01 9.12
N THR A 64 2.55 -8.13 10.46
CA THR A 64 3.21 -7.18 11.38
C THR A 64 4.72 -7.09 11.20
N ARG A 65 5.35 -8.13 10.67
CA ARG A 65 6.75 -8.15 10.27
C ARG A 65 6.89 -8.03 8.76
N GLY A 66 5.98 -8.62 7.98
CA GLY A 66 5.97 -8.54 6.52
C GLY A 66 6.06 -7.09 6.04
N VAL A 67 5.22 -6.19 6.56
CA VAL A 67 5.22 -4.76 6.19
C VAL A 67 6.51 -4.03 6.58
N TYR A 68 7.22 -4.46 7.63
CA TYR A 68 8.54 -3.91 7.92
C TYR A 68 9.54 -4.29 6.83
N TYR A 69 9.58 -5.57 6.44
CA TYR A 69 10.50 -6.03 5.40
C TYR A 69 10.17 -5.46 4.02
N GLU A 70 8.90 -5.18 3.72
CA GLU A 70 8.53 -4.39 2.54
C GLU A 70 9.18 -2.99 2.56
N GLY A 71 9.08 -2.30 3.70
CA GLY A 71 9.72 -1.00 3.90
C GLY A 71 11.24 -1.09 3.79
N LEU A 72 11.85 -2.16 4.31
CA LEU A 72 13.29 -2.43 4.20
C LEU A 72 13.71 -2.63 2.75
N MET A 73 12.95 -3.40 1.94
CA MET A 73 13.25 -3.59 0.53
C MET A 73 13.07 -2.29 -0.28
N ALA A 74 12.06 -1.48 0.04
CA ALA A 74 11.90 -0.15 -0.55
C ALA A 74 13.07 0.78 -0.18
N LEU A 75 13.54 0.77 1.06
CA LEU A 75 14.75 1.51 1.47
C LEU A 75 15.99 0.99 0.73
N HIS A 76 16.16 -0.32 0.66
CA HIS A 76 17.28 -0.94 -0.06
C HIS A 76 17.32 -0.55 -1.54
N SER A 77 16.16 -0.40 -2.19
CA SER A 77 16.11 0.00 -3.62
C SER A 77 16.66 1.41 -3.88
N ILE A 78 16.52 2.33 -2.92
CA ILE A 78 17.00 3.72 -3.04
C ILE A 78 18.34 3.96 -2.31
N PHE A 79 18.70 3.09 -1.40
CA PHE A 79 19.94 3.14 -0.61
C PHE A 79 20.47 1.70 -0.38
N PRO A 80 21.07 1.08 -1.40
CA PRO A 80 21.51 -0.30 -1.35
C PRO A 80 22.55 -0.53 -0.26
N ARG A 81 22.27 -1.51 0.62
CA ARG A 81 23.19 -1.98 1.66
C ARG A 81 23.11 -3.50 1.77
N GLU A 82 24.26 -4.14 1.84
CA GLU A 82 24.34 -5.61 1.94
C GLU A 82 23.68 -6.15 3.21
N ASP A 83 23.83 -5.47 4.33
CA ASP A 83 23.21 -5.86 5.59
C ASP A 83 21.67 -5.79 5.55
N TYR A 84 21.07 -4.87 4.79
CA TYR A 84 19.63 -4.80 4.57
C TYR A 84 19.12 -6.01 3.77
N TYR A 85 19.80 -6.30 2.67
CA TYR A 85 19.51 -7.49 1.88
C TYR A 85 19.64 -8.78 2.70
N ASN A 86 20.77 -8.95 3.38
CA ASN A 86 21.04 -10.14 4.17
C ASN A 86 20.03 -10.32 5.31
N TYR A 87 19.60 -9.26 5.96
CA TYR A 87 18.59 -9.31 7.02
C TYR A 87 17.23 -9.77 6.48
N ALA A 88 16.78 -9.24 5.35
CA ALA A 88 15.54 -9.67 4.69
C ALA A 88 15.65 -11.11 4.17
N TYR A 89 16.77 -11.46 3.55
CA TYR A 89 17.03 -12.80 3.02
C TYR A 89 17.00 -13.86 4.13
N GLN A 90 17.73 -13.64 5.22
CA GLN A 90 17.80 -14.58 6.34
C GLN A 90 16.43 -14.79 7.00
N TRP A 91 15.64 -13.74 7.12
CA TRP A 91 14.26 -13.85 7.59
C TRP A 91 13.39 -14.70 6.65
N ALA A 92 13.45 -14.44 5.36
CA ALA A 92 12.68 -15.18 4.35
C ALA A 92 13.11 -16.66 4.27
N ASP A 93 14.42 -16.92 4.28
CA ASP A 93 15.00 -18.26 4.27
C ASP A 93 14.66 -19.06 5.53
N TYR A 94 14.71 -18.42 6.71
CA TYR A 94 14.27 -19.04 7.96
C TYR A 94 12.83 -19.57 7.88
N HIS A 95 11.93 -18.80 7.24
CA HIS A 95 10.56 -19.24 6.98
C HIS A 95 10.44 -20.14 5.74
N LYS A 96 11.57 -20.48 5.11
CA LYS A 96 11.61 -21.33 3.91
C LYS A 96 10.67 -20.81 2.82
N TRP A 97 10.61 -19.48 2.68
CA TRP A 97 9.76 -18.79 1.69
C TRP A 97 8.27 -19.18 1.83
N GLY A 98 7.83 -19.52 3.03
CA GLY A 98 6.48 -19.97 3.34
C GLY A 98 5.63 -18.90 3.99
N MET A 99 4.32 -19.01 3.81
CA MET A 99 3.33 -18.18 4.48
C MET A 99 2.96 -18.76 5.85
N ARG A 100 2.40 -17.94 6.74
CA ARG A 100 2.14 -18.30 8.14
C ARG A 100 1.27 -19.56 8.31
N ASN A 101 0.16 -19.62 7.61
CA ASN A 101 -0.81 -20.72 7.73
C ASN A 101 -0.73 -21.72 6.55
N GLY A 102 0.47 -21.87 5.97
CA GLY A 102 0.71 -22.78 4.85
C GLY A 102 0.49 -22.13 3.48
N ASN A 103 0.66 -22.94 2.44
CA ASN A 103 0.78 -22.44 1.07
C ASN A 103 -0.55 -22.37 0.31
N ILE A 104 -1.67 -22.60 0.98
CA ILE A 104 -3.03 -22.55 0.41
C ILE A 104 -3.93 -21.55 1.14
N THR A 105 -3.36 -20.64 1.92
CA THR A 105 -4.13 -19.64 2.66
C THR A 105 -4.74 -18.60 1.75
N ARG A 106 -6.00 -18.23 2.01
CA ARG A 106 -6.68 -17.10 1.35
C ARG A 106 -6.61 -15.81 2.17
N ASN A 107 -6.04 -15.87 3.37
CA ASN A 107 -5.93 -14.72 4.27
C ASN A 107 -4.77 -13.82 3.85
N ALA A 108 -5.06 -12.56 3.56
CA ALA A 108 -4.08 -11.57 3.11
C ALA A 108 -2.96 -11.30 4.13
N ASP A 109 -3.26 -11.36 5.44
CA ASP A 109 -2.24 -11.21 6.49
C ASP A 109 -1.16 -12.28 6.43
N ASP A 110 -1.54 -13.50 6.03
CA ASP A 110 -0.60 -14.61 5.88
C ASP A 110 0.22 -14.49 4.59
N GLN A 111 -0.38 -13.91 3.54
CA GLN A 111 0.24 -13.72 2.22
C GLN A 111 1.22 -12.56 2.19
N CYS A 112 1.11 -11.59 3.10
CA CYS A 112 1.84 -10.33 3.11
C CYS A 112 3.35 -10.49 2.91
N CYS A 113 3.97 -11.50 3.53
CA CYS A 113 5.39 -11.82 3.37
C CYS A 113 5.79 -12.11 1.91
N GLY A 114 4.84 -12.52 1.07
CA GLY A 114 5.05 -12.80 -0.35
C GLY A 114 5.52 -11.59 -1.15
N GLN A 115 5.18 -10.37 -0.73
CA GLN A 115 5.68 -9.15 -1.38
C GLN A 115 7.20 -9.10 -1.32
N VAL A 116 7.77 -9.36 -0.13
CA VAL A 116 9.22 -9.39 0.08
C VAL A 116 9.89 -10.55 -0.67
N TYR A 117 9.24 -11.71 -0.71
CA TYR A 117 9.78 -12.86 -1.43
C TYR A 117 9.93 -12.57 -2.93
N ILE A 118 8.97 -11.86 -3.53
CA ILE A 118 9.04 -11.43 -4.93
C ILE A 118 10.15 -10.39 -5.12
N ASP A 119 10.32 -9.43 -4.20
CA ASP A 119 11.39 -8.45 -4.27
C ASP A 119 12.78 -9.13 -4.23
N LEU A 120 12.97 -10.09 -3.32
CA LEU A 120 14.20 -10.87 -3.23
C LEU A 120 14.42 -11.80 -4.44
N TYR A 121 13.35 -12.29 -5.07
CA TYR A 121 13.42 -13.02 -6.32
C TYR A 121 13.93 -12.13 -7.46
N ASN A 122 13.40 -10.93 -7.59
CA ASN A 122 13.81 -9.98 -8.63
C ASN A 122 15.30 -9.62 -8.59
N MET A 123 15.94 -9.83 -7.42
CA MET A 123 17.38 -9.57 -7.25
C MET A 123 18.28 -10.76 -7.59
N SER A 124 17.76 -11.98 -7.65
CA SER A 124 18.58 -13.19 -7.78
C SER A 124 18.01 -14.24 -8.75
N SER A 125 16.76 -14.11 -9.17
CA SER A 125 16.05 -15.03 -10.07
C SER A 125 15.99 -16.49 -9.59
N ASP A 126 16.09 -16.73 -8.26
CA ASP A 126 15.97 -18.08 -7.68
C ASP A 126 14.48 -18.44 -7.53
N PRO A 127 13.95 -19.42 -8.31
CA PRO A 127 12.53 -19.75 -8.34
C PRO A 127 11.98 -20.26 -7.03
N GLU A 128 12.80 -20.81 -6.12
CA GLU A 128 12.35 -21.26 -4.81
C GLU A 128 11.79 -20.13 -3.96
N LYS A 129 12.27 -18.92 -4.14
CA LYS A 129 11.83 -17.74 -3.40
C LYS A 129 10.35 -17.40 -3.61
N ILE A 130 9.82 -17.65 -4.81
CA ILE A 130 8.43 -17.31 -5.15
C ILE A 130 7.54 -18.53 -5.36
N ARG A 131 8.09 -19.74 -5.40
CA ARG A 131 7.34 -20.96 -5.73
C ARG A 131 6.06 -21.11 -4.89
N LYS A 132 6.16 -20.89 -3.57
CA LYS A 132 5.04 -21.09 -2.65
C LYS A 132 4.00 -19.97 -2.75
N ILE A 133 4.44 -18.72 -2.75
CA ILE A 133 3.50 -17.59 -2.87
C ILE A 133 2.83 -17.59 -4.25
N LYS A 134 3.57 -17.86 -5.33
CA LYS A 134 2.98 -17.96 -6.66
C LYS A 134 1.93 -19.07 -6.73
N ALA A 135 2.22 -20.26 -6.22
CA ALA A 135 1.25 -21.36 -6.18
C ALA A 135 -0.02 -20.99 -5.37
N CYS A 136 0.15 -20.29 -4.25
CA CYS A 136 -0.97 -19.80 -3.46
C CYS A 136 -1.86 -18.82 -4.23
N ILE A 137 -1.26 -17.85 -4.89
CA ILE A 137 -2.01 -16.87 -5.68
C ILE A 137 -2.62 -17.51 -6.93
N ASP A 138 -1.92 -18.43 -7.60
CA ASP A 138 -2.48 -19.19 -8.74
C ASP A 138 -3.73 -19.96 -8.33
N MET A 139 -3.74 -20.58 -7.14
CA MET A 139 -4.95 -21.22 -6.62
C MET A 139 -6.11 -20.23 -6.49
N ILE A 140 -5.87 -19.03 -5.97
CA ILE A 140 -6.90 -18.00 -5.78
C ILE A 140 -7.40 -17.47 -7.13
N VAL A 141 -6.48 -17.18 -8.04
CA VAL A 141 -6.78 -16.70 -9.40
C VAL A 141 -7.70 -17.67 -10.16
N ASN A 142 -7.48 -18.97 -9.98
CA ASN A 142 -8.25 -20.02 -10.64
C ASN A 142 -9.64 -20.31 -10.00
N THR A 143 -10.07 -19.51 -9.02
CA THR A 143 -11.41 -19.64 -8.41
C THR A 143 -12.26 -18.40 -8.72
N PRO A 144 -13.61 -18.53 -8.81
CA PRO A 144 -14.48 -17.38 -9.00
C PRO A 144 -14.63 -16.51 -7.73
N GLN A 145 -14.17 -16.98 -6.57
CA GLN A 145 -14.32 -16.28 -5.30
C GLN A 145 -13.50 -14.98 -5.28
N VAL A 146 -14.14 -13.86 -4.86
CA VAL A 146 -13.54 -12.51 -4.83
C VAL A 146 -13.69 -11.81 -3.48
N ASN A 147 -14.30 -12.46 -2.50
CA ASN A 147 -14.65 -11.89 -1.20
C ASN A 147 -13.62 -12.21 -0.09
N ASP A 148 -12.36 -12.31 -0.43
CA ASP A 148 -11.29 -12.62 0.55
C ASP A 148 -10.83 -11.39 1.33
N TRP A 149 -10.93 -10.19 0.74
CA TRP A 149 -10.51 -8.93 1.37
C TRP A 149 -11.70 -8.24 2.05
N THR A 150 -12.06 -8.73 3.24
CA THR A 150 -13.24 -8.28 3.99
C THR A 150 -12.95 -7.16 5.00
N TRP A 151 -11.72 -6.67 5.03
CA TRP A 151 -11.28 -5.54 5.87
C TRP A 151 -10.22 -4.73 5.13
N VAL A 152 -10.13 -3.44 5.44
CA VAL A 152 -9.33 -2.48 4.67
C VAL A 152 -7.84 -2.83 4.63
N ASP A 153 -7.27 -3.40 5.69
CA ASP A 153 -5.83 -3.77 5.73
C ASP A 153 -5.49 -4.84 4.69
N ALA A 154 -6.43 -5.75 4.38
CA ALA A 154 -6.22 -6.80 3.41
C ALA A 154 -5.78 -6.28 2.04
N ILE A 155 -6.18 -5.05 1.69
CA ILE A 155 -5.78 -4.37 0.46
C ILE A 155 -4.26 -4.21 0.43
N GLN A 156 -3.63 -3.70 1.49
CA GLN A 156 -2.16 -3.59 1.54
C GLN A 156 -1.48 -4.96 1.65
N MET A 157 -2.06 -5.88 2.41
CA MET A 157 -1.41 -7.16 2.68
C MET A 157 -1.41 -8.08 1.46
N GLY A 158 -2.47 -8.05 0.63
CA GLY A 158 -2.65 -8.95 -0.50
C GLY A 158 -2.45 -8.30 -1.87
N MET A 159 -3.06 -7.15 -2.13
CA MET A 159 -3.18 -6.58 -3.48
C MET A 159 -1.84 -6.38 -4.21
N PRO A 160 -0.76 -5.85 -3.59
CA PRO A 160 0.51 -5.65 -4.29
C PRO A 160 1.17 -6.95 -4.78
N ILE A 161 0.85 -8.11 -4.18
CA ILE A 161 1.38 -9.40 -4.61
C ILE A 161 0.91 -9.75 -6.03
N TYR A 162 -0.37 -9.49 -6.30
CA TYR A 162 -0.97 -9.72 -7.62
C TYR A 162 -0.33 -8.81 -8.67
N ALA A 163 -0.18 -7.52 -8.39
CA ALA A 163 0.48 -6.58 -9.29
C ALA A 163 1.93 -7.00 -9.61
N LYS A 164 2.69 -7.39 -8.57
CA LYS A 164 4.07 -7.87 -8.74
C LYS A 164 4.13 -9.17 -9.56
N LEU A 165 3.22 -10.12 -9.34
CA LEU A 165 3.17 -11.35 -10.13
C LEU A 165 2.71 -11.09 -11.56
N GLY A 166 1.74 -10.21 -11.79
CA GLY A 166 1.34 -9.77 -13.12
C GLY A 166 2.49 -9.19 -13.92
N LYS A 167 3.26 -8.28 -13.31
CA LYS A 167 4.47 -7.70 -13.91
C LYS A 167 5.55 -8.74 -14.19
N LEU A 168 5.80 -9.63 -13.22
CA LEU A 168 6.84 -10.64 -13.32
C LEU A 168 6.57 -11.67 -14.40
N THR A 169 5.32 -12.09 -14.56
CA THR A 169 4.94 -13.19 -15.47
C THR A 169 4.41 -12.69 -16.82
N GLY A 170 3.95 -11.44 -16.89
CA GLY A 170 3.23 -10.89 -18.04
C GLY A 170 1.80 -11.46 -18.17
N GLU A 171 1.29 -12.21 -17.19
CA GLU A 171 -0.02 -12.84 -17.24
C GLU A 171 -1.10 -11.91 -16.68
N GLN A 172 -2.02 -11.45 -17.53
CA GLN A 172 -3.10 -10.52 -17.18
C GLN A 172 -4.03 -11.03 -16.07
N LYS A 173 -4.19 -12.35 -15.95
CA LYS A 173 -5.07 -12.99 -14.94
C LYS A 173 -4.84 -12.50 -13.50
N TYR A 174 -3.61 -12.09 -13.16
CA TYR A 174 -3.31 -11.55 -11.82
C TYR A 174 -3.91 -10.16 -11.63
N ASN A 175 -3.78 -9.29 -12.63
CA ASN A 175 -4.38 -7.95 -12.58
C ASN A 175 -5.91 -8.01 -12.59
N ASP A 176 -6.50 -8.90 -13.41
CA ASP A 176 -7.94 -9.11 -13.45
C ASP A 176 -8.47 -9.55 -12.08
N LYS A 177 -7.83 -10.57 -11.48
CA LYS A 177 -8.23 -11.05 -10.16
C LYS A 177 -8.04 -10.01 -9.06
N MET A 178 -6.95 -9.27 -9.12
CA MET A 178 -6.68 -8.15 -8.21
C MET A 178 -7.80 -7.12 -8.27
N TRP A 179 -8.22 -6.74 -9.47
CA TRP A 179 -9.32 -5.79 -9.66
C TRP A 179 -10.64 -6.34 -9.14
N ASP A 180 -10.98 -7.58 -9.46
CA ASP A 180 -12.21 -8.22 -9.00
C ASP A 180 -12.34 -8.21 -7.48
N MET A 181 -11.27 -8.57 -6.77
CA MET A 181 -11.24 -8.59 -5.31
C MET A 181 -11.25 -7.18 -4.72
N TYR A 182 -10.48 -6.25 -5.31
CA TYR A 182 -10.46 -4.84 -4.88
C TYR A 182 -11.82 -4.17 -5.09
N SER A 183 -12.41 -4.33 -6.27
CA SER A 183 -13.71 -3.74 -6.60
C SER A 183 -14.84 -4.33 -5.76
N TYR A 184 -14.78 -5.61 -5.42
CA TYR A 184 -15.72 -6.23 -4.50
C TYR A 184 -15.63 -5.60 -3.10
N SER A 185 -14.44 -5.49 -2.52
CA SER A 185 -14.24 -4.85 -1.21
C SER A 185 -14.68 -3.40 -1.23
N ARG A 186 -14.33 -2.68 -2.30
CA ARG A 186 -14.63 -1.27 -2.50
C ARG A 186 -16.12 -0.97 -2.62
N ASN A 187 -16.87 -1.78 -3.40
CA ASN A 187 -18.21 -1.43 -3.87
C ASN A 187 -19.33 -2.35 -3.32
N VAL A 188 -18.99 -3.54 -2.81
CA VAL A 188 -19.99 -4.58 -2.50
C VAL A 188 -19.93 -5.03 -1.05
N HIS A 189 -18.74 -5.33 -0.50
CA HIS A 189 -18.61 -5.86 0.85
C HIS A 189 -19.24 -4.93 1.88
N GLY A 190 -19.95 -5.48 2.88
CA GLY A 190 -20.67 -4.67 3.86
C GLY A 190 -21.92 -3.96 3.32
N LYS A 191 -22.56 -4.54 2.28
CA LYS A 191 -23.78 -4.09 1.57
C LYS A 191 -23.55 -2.99 0.52
N ASN A 192 -22.71 -1.99 0.81
CA ASN A 192 -22.50 -0.84 -0.09
C ASN A 192 -21.01 -0.59 -0.37
N GLY A 193 -20.14 -1.56 -0.06
CA GLY A 193 -18.70 -1.43 -0.14
C GLY A 193 -18.09 -0.79 1.10
N LEU A 194 -16.77 -0.94 1.22
CA LEU A 194 -15.99 -0.35 2.30
C LEU A 194 -15.43 1.05 1.97
N PHE A 195 -15.55 1.51 0.73
CA PHE A 195 -15.07 2.84 0.33
C PHE A 195 -16.23 3.83 0.28
N ASN A 196 -16.09 4.94 0.99
CA ASN A 196 -17.03 6.07 0.89
C ASN A 196 -16.55 7.06 -0.18
N PRO A 197 -17.14 7.08 -1.38
CA PRO A 197 -16.69 7.97 -2.45
C PRO A 197 -16.95 9.46 -2.16
N LYS A 198 -17.88 9.78 -1.27
CA LYS A 198 -18.17 11.17 -0.86
C LYS A 198 -17.02 11.74 -0.02
N ASP A 199 -16.50 10.94 0.91
CA ASP A 199 -15.46 11.38 1.83
C ASP A 199 -14.06 10.99 1.36
N GLY A 200 -13.94 10.04 0.40
CA GLY A 200 -12.67 9.54 -0.12
C GLY A 200 -11.91 8.70 0.91
N LEU A 201 -12.61 8.02 1.80
CA LEU A 201 -12.04 7.24 2.89
C LEU A 201 -12.69 5.86 2.98
N TRP A 202 -11.99 4.92 3.62
CA TRP A 202 -12.43 3.56 3.84
C TRP A 202 -12.92 3.34 5.26
N TRP A 203 -14.08 2.70 5.42
CA TRP A 203 -14.45 2.05 6.67
C TRP A 203 -13.58 0.82 6.90
N ARG A 204 -13.42 0.43 8.17
CA ARG A 204 -12.52 -0.68 8.52
C ARG A 204 -12.95 -2.01 7.92
N ASP A 205 -14.22 -2.38 8.10
CA ASP A 205 -14.86 -3.61 7.64
C ASP A 205 -16.40 -3.46 7.71
N ALA A 206 -17.12 -4.54 7.45
CA ALA A 206 -18.59 -4.53 7.41
C ALA A 206 -19.27 -4.15 8.72
N ASP A 207 -18.62 -4.29 9.87
CA ASP A 207 -19.18 -3.93 11.17
C ASP A 207 -19.14 -2.41 11.42
N PHE A 208 -18.32 -1.68 10.66
CA PHE A 208 -18.10 -0.24 10.81
C PHE A 208 -18.66 0.62 9.66
N VAL A 209 -19.36 0.00 8.70
CA VAL A 209 -20.10 0.78 7.69
C VAL A 209 -21.41 1.32 8.28
N PRO A 210 -22.02 2.36 7.67
CA PRO A 210 -23.33 2.83 8.15
C PRO A 210 -24.38 1.69 8.26
N PRO A 211 -25.18 1.68 9.35
CA PRO A 211 -25.48 2.80 10.26
C PRO A 211 -24.54 2.97 11.45
N TYR A 212 -23.41 2.23 11.53
CA TYR A 212 -22.44 2.41 12.61
C TYR A 212 -21.93 3.85 12.66
N LYS A 213 -21.81 4.38 13.88
CA LYS A 213 -21.22 5.69 14.15
C LYS A 213 -20.33 5.61 15.39
N GLU A 214 -19.28 6.40 15.41
CA GLU A 214 -18.47 6.63 16.59
C GLU A 214 -19.29 7.35 17.68
N PRO A 215 -18.87 7.33 18.98
CA PRO A 215 -19.59 8.00 20.06
C PRO A 215 -19.82 9.50 19.84
N ASN A 216 -19.02 10.16 19.01
CA ASN A 216 -19.16 11.56 18.60
C ASN A 216 -20.12 11.78 17.41
N GLY A 217 -20.75 10.72 16.89
CA GLY A 217 -21.68 10.76 15.76
C GLY A 217 -21.01 10.69 14.37
N GLU A 218 -19.69 10.64 14.31
CA GLU A 218 -18.94 10.58 13.04
C GLU A 218 -18.85 9.15 12.50
N ASP A 219 -18.50 9.02 11.21
CA ASP A 219 -18.17 7.74 10.60
C ASP A 219 -16.83 7.19 11.11
N CYS A 220 -16.75 5.87 11.24
CA CYS A 220 -15.54 5.19 11.72
C CYS A 220 -14.50 5.04 10.61
N TYR A 221 -13.69 6.07 10.38
CA TYR A 221 -12.55 6.02 9.45
C TYR A 221 -11.25 5.77 10.22
N TRP A 222 -10.86 4.51 10.30
CA TRP A 222 -9.65 4.13 10.99
C TRP A 222 -8.39 4.59 10.23
N SER A 223 -7.61 5.49 10.83
CA SER A 223 -6.48 6.17 10.20
C SER A 223 -5.40 5.22 9.66
N ARG A 224 -5.04 4.17 10.44
CA ARG A 224 -4.05 3.18 10.00
C ARG A 224 -4.55 2.39 8.80
N GLY A 225 -5.81 1.93 8.78
CA GLY A 225 -6.41 1.21 7.66
C GLY A 225 -6.44 2.04 6.38
N ASN A 226 -6.82 3.32 6.50
CA ASN A 226 -6.76 4.25 5.35
C ASN A 226 -5.32 4.46 4.86
N GLY A 227 -4.34 4.53 5.78
CA GLY A 227 -2.93 4.55 5.41
C GLY A 227 -2.48 3.32 4.62
N TRP A 228 -2.98 2.14 5.00
CA TRP A 228 -2.71 0.89 4.26
C TRP A 228 -3.30 0.90 2.86
N ALA A 229 -4.58 1.20 2.70
CA ALA A 229 -5.21 1.27 1.38
C ALA A 229 -4.51 2.29 0.47
N TYR A 230 -4.14 3.45 1.01
CA TYR A 230 -3.41 4.48 0.27
C TYR A 230 -2.01 4.02 -0.18
N ALA A 231 -1.26 3.36 0.70
CA ALA A 231 0.06 2.79 0.35
C ALA A 231 -0.06 1.67 -0.70
N ALA A 232 -1.09 0.82 -0.62
CA ALA A 232 -1.34 -0.23 -1.58
C ALA A 232 -1.59 0.33 -2.99
N LEU A 233 -2.37 1.42 -3.11
CA LEU A 233 -2.60 2.07 -4.39
C LEU A 233 -1.30 2.57 -5.03
N VAL A 234 -0.39 3.16 -4.24
CA VAL A 234 0.94 3.55 -4.73
C VAL A 234 1.70 2.35 -5.26
N ARG A 235 1.81 1.27 -4.46
CA ARG A 235 2.56 0.05 -4.84
C ARG A 235 2.00 -0.60 -6.10
N VAL A 236 0.68 -0.67 -6.22
CA VAL A 236 0.03 -1.23 -7.42
C VAL A 236 0.33 -0.36 -8.64
N LEU A 237 0.18 0.96 -8.52
CA LEU A 237 0.43 1.90 -9.63
C LEU A 237 1.90 1.92 -10.09
N GLU A 238 2.84 1.52 -9.24
CA GLU A 238 4.27 1.35 -9.59
C GLU A 238 4.53 0.04 -10.36
N GLU A 239 3.67 -0.97 -10.21
CA GLU A 239 3.89 -2.30 -10.79
C GLU A 239 3.08 -2.55 -12.06
N ILE A 240 1.81 -2.10 -12.12
CA ILE A 240 0.93 -2.34 -13.27
C ILE A 240 1.34 -1.51 -14.50
N PRO A 241 1.16 -2.04 -15.73
CA PRO A 241 1.50 -1.32 -16.94
C PRO A 241 0.67 -0.04 -17.13
N ALA A 242 1.16 0.87 -17.98
CA ALA A 242 0.51 2.16 -18.20
C ALA A 242 -0.87 2.03 -18.90
N ASP A 243 -1.04 0.97 -19.67
CA ASP A 243 -2.27 0.61 -20.40
C ASP A 243 -3.14 -0.41 -19.70
N GLU A 244 -2.88 -0.70 -18.41
CA GLU A 244 -3.74 -1.57 -17.59
C GLU A 244 -5.18 -1.02 -17.57
N LEU A 245 -6.15 -1.88 -17.83
CA LEU A 245 -7.57 -1.54 -18.00
C LEU A 245 -8.11 -0.68 -16.83
N HIS A 246 -7.76 -1.04 -15.60
CA HIS A 246 -8.26 -0.39 -14.38
C HIS A 246 -7.27 0.59 -13.75
N ARG A 247 -6.20 0.94 -14.47
CA ARG A 247 -5.22 1.90 -13.96
C ARG A 247 -5.83 3.25 -13.61
N ALA A 248 -6.77 3.73 -14.44
CA ALA A 248 -7.47 4.99 -14.22
C ALA A 248 -8.32 4.97 -12.94
N ASP A 249 -8.94 3.83 -12.62
CA ASP A 249 -9.74 3.66 -11.41
C ASP A 249 -8.87 3.73 -10.15
N TYR A 250 -7.72 3.06 -10.15
CA TYR A 250 -6.75 3.16 -9.05
C TYR A 250 -6.22 4.58 -8.86
N ILE A 251 -5.94 5.29 -9.96
CA ILE A 251 -5.51 6.70 -9.90
C ILE A 251 -6.62 7.58 -9.30
N ASN A 252 -7.86 7.40 -9.71
CA ASN A 252 -9.00 8.16 -9.19
C ASN A 252 -9.18 7.96 -7.68
N ASP A 253 -9.08 6.71 -7.21
CA ASP A 253 -9.15 6.40 -5.79
C ASP A 253 -7.96 6.98 -5.02
N PHE A 254 -6.75 6.88 -5.56
CA PHE A 254 -5.55 7.50 -4.99
C PHE A 254 -5.71 9.02 -4.84
N LEU A 255 -6.23 9.71 -5.86
CA LEU A 255 -6.45 11.14 -5.83
C LEU A 255 -7.56 11.55 -4.84
N ALA A 256 -8.66 10.78 -4.79
CA ALA A 256 -9.73 10.99 -3.82
C ALA A 256 -9.22 10.86 -2.38
N MET A 257 -8.47 9.78 -2.10
CA MET A 257 -7.85 9.54 -0.81
C MET A 257 -6.81 10.61 -0.45
N SER A 258 -5.96 11.04 -1.41
CA SER A 258 -4.99 12.12 -1.22
C SER A 258 -5.66 13.41 -0.74
N LYS A 259 -6.77 13.78 -1.38
CA LYS A 259 -7.57 14.96 -1.02
C LYS A 259 -8.18 14.82 0.39
N ALA A 260 -8.69 13.64 0.72
CA ALA A 260 -9.29 13.34 2.02
C ALA A 260 -8.25 13.34 3.14
N LEU A 261 -7.16 12.60 2.98
CA LEU A 261 -6.10 12.48 3.98
C LEU A 261 -5.42 13.83 4.26
N LYS A 262 -5.23 14.66 3.23
CA LYS A 262 -4.73 16.04 3.41
C LYS A 262 -5.62 16.87 4.33
N LYS A 263 -6.95 16.69 4.27
CA LYS A 263 -7.90 17.39 5.17
C LYS A 263 -7.84 16.87 6.61
N CYS A 264 -7.53 15.58 6.79
CA CYS A 264 -7.42 14.95 8.10
C CYS A 264 -6.07 15.23 8.79
N GLN A 265 -5.08 15.74 8.06
CA GLN A 265 -3.77 16.04 8.62
C GLN A 265 -3.87 17.16 9.65
N ARG A 266 -3.40 16.89 10.88
CA ARG A 266 -3.29 17.91 11.93
C ARG A 266 -2.20 18.91 11.55
N LYS A 267 -2.46 20.19 11.90
CA LYS A 267 -1.47 21.26 11.77
C LYS A 267 -0.38 21.12 12.82
#